data_70dfe6cb0a7f00576feb0cecea47f44a
#
_entry.id   70dfe6cb0a7f00576feb0cecea47f44a
#
_cell.length_a   1.000
_cell.length_b   1.000
_cell.length_c   1.000
_cell.angle_alpha   90.00
_cell.angle_beta   90.00
_cell.angle_gamma   90.00
#
_symmetry.space_group_name_H-M   'P 1'
#
loop_
_entity.id
_entity.type
_entity.pdbx_description
1 polymer ?
#
loop_
_entity_poly.entity_id
_entity_poly.type
_entity_poly.pdbx_seq_one_letter_code
_entity_poly.pdbx_strand_id
1 'polypeptide(L)'
;MLKKTLRTLALASALFAAGASAQDKVQASATLRADQPGDTVSRYIFGQFAEHLGYGIYGGIWVGEDSKIPNTRGYRNDVLAALKQLQVPVVRWPGGCFADEYYWRDGIGPREKRRVKINTHWGGVEEPNSFGTHEFMDFAELLGTDAYVSGNTGSGSPREMAEWVEYMTYEKGSSLAEERRANGRDKPWKVPFFGIGNELWGCGGNMTPEHAANLHRQYQTFVKVPAGQQITKVAAGANGDDYNWSEVMMKIAGKHMDALSVHYYTVPGGWPPRASSFEFDEAAWFQTLESALKVDELLRRHIEVMDKYDPENKVALYLDEWGTWYEAYPGTNPGFLQQQNSLRDALVAAIHFDAMSRYARRVKMANIAQMVNVLQAMILTRDEKMLLTPTYHVFEMYRPWQDATHLPLEIRAPTYTHGKVAVPAVHGSAVRAKDGDVYVALSNLDPDSAADVSIQVAGVQATTVSGRVLTAGAITAHNTFEQPETVKPTAFDGAVLSGGTLKVELPAKSVVVLRLQ
;
A
#
# COMPACT_ATOMS: atom_id res chain seq x y z
N MET A 1 36.99 -85.04 -6.33
CA MET A 1 37.49 -84.26 -5.19
C MET A 1 37.71 -82.83 -5.63
N LEU A 2 36.72 -81.98 -5.44
CA LEU A 2 36.79 -80.55 -5.83
C LEU A 2 36.80 -79.69 -4.59
N LYS A 3 37.88 -78.96 -4.36
CA LYS A 3 37.97 -77.96 -3.31
C LYS A 3 37.33 -76.63 -3.78
N LYS A 4 36.26 -76.20 -3.16
CA LYS A 4 35.68 -74.86 -3.34
C LYS A 4 36.42 -73.86 -2.48
N THR A 5 36.99 -72.81 -3.09
CA THR A 5 37.60 -71.66 -2.43
C THR A 5 36.55 -70.54 -2.36
N LEU A 6 36.11 -70.17 -1.15
CA LEU A 6 35.33 -68.97 -0.92
C LEU A 6 36.25 -67.77 -0.98
N ARG A 7 35.93 -66.79 -1.83
CA ARG A 7 36.49 -65.40 -1.75
C ARG A 7 35.48 -64.51 -1.10
N THR A 8 35.88 -63.99 0.04
CA THR A 8 35.14 -62.98 0.79
C THR A 8 35.38 -61.61 0.15
N LEU A 9 34.36 -60.99 -0.40
CA LEU A 9 34.39 -59.58 -0.83
C LEU A 9 34.05 -58.69 0.38
N ALA A 10 34.97 -57.87 0.80
CA ALA A 10 34.73 -56.82 1.77
C ALA A 10 34.23 -55.58 1.01
N LEU A 11 32.95 -55.20 1.23
CA LEU A 11 32.39 -53.93 0.77
C LEU A 11 32.85 -52.80 1.75
N ALA A 12 33.70 -51.91 1.28
CA ALA A 12 34.01 -50.68 1.98
C ALA A 12 32.91 -49.66 1.67
N SER A 13 32.01 -49.39 2.62
CA SER A 13 31.03 -48.32 2.55
C SER A 13 31.74 -47.01 2.86
N ALA A 14 32.03 -46.21 1.81
CA ALA A 14 32.44 -44.83 1.94
C ALA A 14 31.20 -43.97 2.32
N LEU A 15 31.11 -43.56 3.58
CA LEU A 15 30.20 -42.51 3.99
C LEU A 15 30.70 -41.18 3.41
N PHE A 16 30.05 -40.70 2.35
CA PHE A 16 30.12 -39.31 1.96
C PHE A 16 29.29 -38.50 2.98
N ALA A 17 29.93 -37.93 3.97
CA ALA A 17 29.35 -36.84 4.73
C ALA A 17 29.30 -35.63 3.77
N ALA A 18 28.13 -35.34 3.20
CA ALA A 18 27.87 -34.06 2.57
C ALA A 18 27.91 -33.00 3.69
N GLY A 19 29.06 -32.36 3.82
CA GLY A 19 29.19 -31.14 4.59
C GLY A 19 28.32 -30.09 3.92
N ALA A 20 27.16 -29.80 4.48
CA ALA A 20 26.46 -28.57 4.18
C ALA A 20 27.45 -27.45 4.56
N SER A 21 28.02 -26.76 3.57
CA SER A 21 28.77 -25.53 3.82
C SER A 21 27.77 -24.58 4.45
N ALA A 22 27.97 -24.20 5.70
CA ALA A 22 27.26 -23.11 6.30
C ALA A 22 27.50 -21.89 5.40
N GLN A 23 26.48 -21.44 4.72
CA GLN A 23 26.56 -20.24 3.89
C GLN A 23 26.90 -19.10 4.85
N ASP A 24 27.94 -18.33 4.54
CA ASP A 24 28.38 -17.25 5.42
C ASP A 24 27.25 -16.24 5.58
N LYS A 25 26.81 -16.02 6.83
CA LYS A 25 25.75 -15.08 7.13
C LYS A 25 26.18 -13.65 6.79
N VAL A 26 25.29 -12.87 6.25
CA VAL A 26 25.48 -11.44 6.02
C VAL A 26 25.69 -10.73 7.36
N GLN A 27 26.79 -10.00 7.52
CA GLN A 27 27.08 -9.24 8.73
C GLN A 27 26.68 -7.78 8.54
N ALA A 28 25.73 -7.29 9.34
CA ALA A 28 25.25 -5.91 9.29
C ALA A 28 25.34 -5.25 10.67
N SER A 29 25.46 -3.93 10.67
CA SER A 29 25.41 -3.12 11.89
C SER A 29 24.42 -1.97 11.72
N ALA A 30 23.85 -1.51 12.83
CA ALA A 30 22.99 -0.33 12.81
C ALA A 30 23.14 0.50 14.09
N THR A 31 22.70 1.75 14.01
CA THR A 31 22.56 2.65 15.14
C THR A 31 21.13 3.17 15.19
N LEU A 32 20.43 2.89 16.28
CA LEU A 32 19.10 3.43 16.58
C LEU A 32 19.24 4.65 17.51
N ARG A 33 18.75 5.81 17.05
CA ARG A 33 18.80 7.09 17.77
C ARG A 33 17.45 7.45 18.35
N ALA A 34 17.00 6.74 19.38
CA ALA A 34 15.73 7.07 20.05
C ALA A 34 15.81 8.32 20.95
N ASP A 35 17.01 8.82 21.17
CA ASP A 35 17.32 10.12 21.80
C ASP A 35 17.19 11.32 20.84
N GLN A 36 17.02 11.07 19.54
CA GLN A 36 16.85 12.09 18.50
C GLN A 36 15.55 11.83 17.69
N PRO A 37 14.37 11.95 18.33
CA PRO A 37 13.12 11.64 17.67
C PRO A 37 12.84 12.58 16.49
N GLY A 38 12.36 12.02 15.40
CA GLY A 38 11.89 12.74 14.22
C GLY A 38 10.40 13.11 14.29
N ASP A 39 9.80 13.28 13.11
CA ASP A 39 8.39 13.65 12.97
C ASP A 39 7.44 12.48 13.23
N THR A 40 6.15 12.82 13.45
CA THR A 40 5.10 11.82 13.60
C THR A 40 4.78 11.20 12.25
N VAL A 41 4.86 9.88 12.19
CA VAL A 41 4.41 9.06 11.06
C VAL A 41 2.88 9.10 11.01
N SER A 42 2.34 9.68 9.96
CA SER A 42 0.88 9.79 9.80
C SER A 42 0.24 8.39 9.67
N ARG A 43 -0.85 8.13 10.40
CA ARG A 43 -1.62 6.89 10.21
C ARG A 43 -2.08 6.70 8.78
N TYR A 44 -2.31 7.78 8.05
CA TYR A 44 -2.84 7.72 6.69
C TYR A 44 -1.87 7.14 5.66
N ILE A 45 -0.59 6.89 5.99
CA ILE A 45 0.29 6.11 5.10
C ILE A 45 -0.13 4.63 5.00
N PHE A 46 -1.05 4.19 5.88
CA PHE A 46 -1.68 2.86 5.86
C PHE A 46 -3.03 2.85 5.12
N GLY A 47 -3.29 3.88 4.32
CA GLY A 47 -4.50 4.02 3.53
C GLY A 47 -4.66 2.94 2.48
N GLN A 48 -5.89 2.78 2.04
CA GLN A 48 -6.30 1.79 1.05
C GLN A 48 -6.90 2.49 -0.17
N PHE A 49 -6.79 1.84 -1.32
CA PHE A 49 -7.41 2.29 -2.55
C PHE A 49 -8.44 1.27 -3.04
N ALA A 50 -9.62 1.76 -3.39
CA ALA A 50 -10.72 0.99 -3.93
C ALA A 50 -11.23 1.66 -5.21
N GLU A 51 -11.23 0.93 -6.30
CA GLU A 51 -11.65 1.42 -7.61
C GLU A 51 -12.69 0.50 -8.22
N HIS A 52 -13.57 1.05 -9.05
CA HIS A 52 -14.46 0.27 -9.92
C HIS A 52 -13.62 -0.40 -11.02
N LEU A 53 -12.87 -1.42 -10.62
CA LEU A 53 -11.93 -2.17 -11.44
C LEU A 53 -12.04 -3.66 -11.10
N GLY A 54 -12.26 -4.49 -12.10
CA GLY A 54 -12.33 -5.95 -11.93
C GLY A 54 -13.28 -6.37 -10.80
N TYR A 55 -12.74 -7.16 -9.89
CA TYR A 55 -13.46 -7.63 -8.69
C TYR A 55 -13.09 -6.84 -7.42
N GLY A 56 -12.60 -5.60 -7.55
CA GLY A 56 -12.25 -4.77 -6.39
C GLY A 56 -13.48 -4.35 -5.58
N ILE A 57 -14.53 -3.91 -6.25
CA ILE A 57 -15.81 -3.54 -5.62
C ILE A 57 -16.77 -4.72 -5.62
N TYR A 58 -17.28 -5.11 -6.80
CA TYR A 58 -18.28 -6.18 -6.93
C TYR A 58 -17.64 -7.56 -6.74
N GLY A 59 -18.15 -8.33 -5.77
CA GLY A 59 -17.56 -9.62 -5.36
C GLY A 59 -16.36 -9.51 -4.41
N GLY A 60 -15.74 -8.34 -4.39
CA GLY A 60 -14.65 -8.02 -3.47
C GLY A 60 -15.15 -7.41 -2.16
N ILE A 61 -15.47 -6.12 -2.16
CA ILE A 61 -16.00 -5.42 -0.98
C ILE A 61 -17.50 -5.69 -0.82
N TRP A 62 -18.23 -5.62 -1.91
CA TRP A 62 -19.69 -5.59 -1.92
C TRP A 62 -20.27 -6.70 -2.80
N VAL A 63 -21.25 -7.43 -2.26
CA VAL A 63 -21.90 -8.57 -2.92
C VAL A 63 -23.41 -8.37 -3.06
N GLY A 64 -23.96 -7.27 -2.53
CA GLY A 64 -25.40 -7.02 -2.48
C GLY A 64 -26.05 -7.66 -1.25
N GLU A 65 -27.16 -7.06 -0.82
CA GLU A 65 -27.84 -7.43 0.44
C GLU A 65 -28.47 -8.82 0.35
N ASP A 66 -28.93 -9.23 -0.84
CA ASP A 66 -29.56 -10.54 -1.09
C ASP A 66 -28.57 -11.68 -1.35
N SER A 67 -27.27 -11.39 -1.30
CA SER A 67 -26.23 -12.40 -1.51
C SER A 67 -26.26 -13.49 -0.44
N LYS A 68 -25.98 -14.75 -0.85
CA LYS A 68 -25.76 -15.87 0.08
C LYS A 68 -24.42 -15.78 0.81
N ILE A 69 -23.48 -14.99 0.30
CA ILE A 69 -22.21 -14.73 0.97
C ILE A 69 -22.51 -13.92 2.23
N PRO A 70 -22.00 -14.31 3.42
CA PRO A 70 -22.24 -13.59 4.67
C PRO A 70 -21.88 -12.11 4.53
N ASN A 71 -22.87 -11.23 4.72
CA ASN A 71 -22.72 -9.81 4.51
C ASN A 71 -23.50 -8.99 5.53
N THR A 72 -23.10 -7.74 5.69
CA THR A 72 -23.82 -6.70 6.44
C THR A 72 -24.20 -5.61 5.45
N ARG A 73 -25.47 -5.49 5.10
CA ARG A 73 -25.97 -4.50 4.12
C ARG A 73 -25.27 -4.59 2.76
N GLY A 74 -24.93 -5.81 2.34
CA GLY A 74 -24.24 -6.08 1.07
C GLY A 74 -22.70 -6.08 1.14
N TYR A 75 -22.09 -5.63 2.23
CA TYR A 75 -20.64 -5.68 2.41
C TYR A 75 -20.20 -7.00 3.02
N ARG A 76 -19.20 -7.63 2.45
CA ARG A 76 -18.66 -8.92 2.94
C ARG A 76 -18.18 -8.81 4.37
N ASN A 77 -18.69 -9.68 5.25
CA ASN A 77 -18.34 -9.66 6.67
C ASN A 77 -16.89 -10.06 6.93
N ASP A 78 -16.35 -10.99 6.15
CA ASP A 78 -14.96 -11.43 6.23
C ASP A 78 -13.99 -10.29 5.86
N VAL A 79 -14.24 -9.58 4.77
CA VAL A 79 -13.46 -8.42 4.33
C VAL A 79 -13.53 -7.29 5.35
N LEU A 80 -14.75 -6.95 5.84
CA LEU A 80 -14.92 -5.95 6.89
C LEU A 80 -14.13 -6.29 8.16
N ALA A 81 -14.15 -7.55 8.60
CA ALA A 81 -13.44 -7.99 9.79
C ALA A 81 -11.91 -7.86 9.62
N ALA A 82 -11.38 -8.28 8.47
CA ALA A 82 -9.96 -8.17 8.15
C ALA A 82 -9.49 -6.70 8.11
N LEU A 83 -10.23 -5.81 7.46
CA LEU A 83 -9.88 -4.40 7.37
C LEU A 83 -9.99 -3.66 8.73
N LYS A 84 -10.98 -4.04 9.57
CA LYS A 84 -11.08 -3.52 10.95
C LYS A 84 -9.89 -3.94 11.80
N GLN A 85 -9.40 -5.17 11.65
CA GLN A 85 -8.21 -5.65 12.34
C GLN A 85 -6.96 -4.81 12.00
N LEU A 86 -6.83 -4.37 10.74
CA LEU A 86 -5.77 -3.46 10.31
C LEU A 86 -5.92 -2.04 10.84
N GLN A 87 -7.11 -1.65 11.32
CA GLN A 87 -7.44 -0.28 11.67
C GLN A 87 -7.19 0.66 10.48
N VAL A 88 -7.72 0.30 9.30
CA VAL A 88 -7.57 1.09 8.08
C VAL A 88 -7.99 2.53 8.32
N PRO A 89 -7.09 3.51 8.16
CA PRO A 89 -7.38 4.89 8.55
C PRO A 89 -8.11 5.69 7.48
N VAL A 90 -7.96 5.31 6.21
CA VAL A 90 -8.56 6.00 5.06
C VAL A 90 -8.75 5.05 3.89
N VAL A 91 -9.85 5.23 3.16
CA VAL A 91 -10.10 4.56 1.87
C VAL A 91 -10.34 5.61 0.79
N ARG A 92 -9.58 5.53 -0.30
CA ARG A 92 -9.72 6.33 -1.52
C ARG A 92 -10.65 5.64 -2.50
N TRP A 93 -11.66 6.36 -3.02
CA TRP A 93 -12.70 5.88 -3.95
C TRP A 93 -13.26 7.08 -4.78
N PRO A 94 -13.83 6.95 -6.00
CA PRO A 94 -14.26 5.73 -6.69
C PRO A 94 -13.18 5.09 -7.56
N GLY A 95 -12.00 5.66 -7.63
CA GLY A 95 -10.94 5.13 -8.44
C GLY A 95 -9.78 6.08 -8.66
N GLY A 96 -8.89 5.61 -9.51
CA GLY A 96 -7.89 6.32 -10.25
C GLY A 96 -8.47 6.76 -11.59
N CYS A 97 -8.15 6.04 -12.69
CA CYS A 97 -8.69 6.36 -14.03
C CYS A 97 -10.22 6.36 -14.08
N PHE A 98 -10.88 5.48 -13.34
CA PHE A 98 -12.35 5.47 -13.31
C PHE A 98 -12.92 6.76 -12.72
N ALA A 99 -12.24 7.43 -11.78
CA ALA A 99 -12.73 8.67 -11.18
C ALA A 99 -12.93 9.77 -12.22
N ASP A 100 -12.04 9.89 -13.22
CA ASP A 100 -12.10 10.94 -14.25
C ASP A 100 -13.09 10.65 -15.41
N GLU A 101 -13.80 9.52 -15.34
CA GLU A 101 -15.00 9.23 -16.15
C GLU A 101 -16.28 8.99 -15.32
N TYR A 102 -16.19 9.10 -13.98
CA TYR A 102 -17.30 8.85 -13.08
C TYR A 102 -18.21 10.06 -12.93
N TYR A 103 -19.49 9.88 -13.27
CA TYR A 103 -20.54 10.87 -13.04
C TYR A 103 -21.31 10.48 -11.77
N TRP A 104 -21.09 11.20 -10.67
CA TRP A 104 -21.56 10.83 -9.34
C TRP A 104 -23.08 10.65 -9.22
N ARG A 105 -23.87 11.37 -10.05
CA ARG A 105 -25.33 11.24 -10.08
C ARG A 105 -25.80 9.89 -10.60
N ASP A 106 -24.99 9.21 -11.41
CA ASP A 106 -25.30 7.85 -11.87
C ASP A 106 -25.29 6.84 -10.71
N GLY A 107 -24.55 7.15 -9.61
CA GLY A 107 -24.38 6.28 -8.44
C GLY A 107 -25.26 6.64 -7.23
N ILE A 108 -26.32 7.44 -7.40
CA ILE A 108 -27.25 7.80 -6.31
C ILE A 108 -28.70 7.44 -6.64
N GLY A 109 -29.58 7.50 -5.64
CA GLY A 109 -30.99 7.12 -5.79
C GLY A 109 -31.22 5.61 -5.85
N PRO A 110 -32.43 5.16 -6.20
CA PRO A 110 -32.80 3.74 -6.26
C PRO A 110 -31.90 2.97 -7.24
N ARG A 111 -31.28 1.88 -6.78
CA ARG A 111 -30.28 1.12 -7.57
C ARG A 111 -30.80 0.62 -8.90
N GLU A 112 -32.04 0.19 -8.94
CA GLU A 112 -32.71 -0.31 -10.16
C GLU A 112 -32.99 0.77 -11.22
N LYS A 113 -32.81 2.04 -10.87
CA LYS A 113 -32.96 3.20 -11.78
C LYS A 113 -31.63 3.84 -12.14
N ARG A 114 -30.52 3.38 -11.55
CA ARG A 114 -29.20 3.92 -11.85
C ARG A 114 -28.77 3.58 -13.27
N ARG A 115 -28.05 4.49 -13.89
CA ARG A 115 -27.54 4.31 -15.25
C ARG A 115 -26.52 3.18 -15.28
N VAL A 116 -26.68 2.23 -16.20
CA VAL A 116 -25.63 1.29 -16.58
C VAL A 116 -24.75 1.93 -17.63
N LYS A 117 -23.43 1.91 -17.43
CA LYS A 117 -22.43 2.41 -18.38
C LYS A 117 -21.40 1.32 -18.69
N ILE A 118 -20.57 1.54 -19.70
CA ILE A 118 -19.39 0.70 -19.91
C ILE A 118 -18.21 1.32 -19.17
N ASN A 119 -17.53 0.52 -18.39
CA ASN A 119 -16.25 0.88 -17.77
C ASN A 119 -15.16 0.80 -18.85
N THR A 120 -14.84 1.93 -19.46
CA THR A 120 -13.96 1.97 -20.63
C THR A 120 -12.49 1.82 -20.30
N HIS A 121 -12.10 2.17 -19.08
CA HIS A 121 -10.72 2.00 -18.62
C HIS A 121 -10.42 0.56 -18.21
N TRP A 122 -11.38 -0.09 -17.55
CA TRP A 122 -11.12 -1.37 -16.92
C TRP A 122 -11.99 -2.50 -17.46
N GLY A 123 -11.41 -3.27 -18.38
CA GLY A 123 -11.99 -4.51 -18.88
C GLY A 123 -13.13 -4.40 -19.89
N GLY A 124 -13.63 -3.19 -20.18
CA GLY A 124 -14.73 -2.97 -21.13
C GLY A 124 -16.06 -3.60 -20.69
N VAL A 125 -16.29 -3.71 -19.39
CA VAL A 125 -17.47 -4.39 -18.81
C VAL A 125 -18.56 -3.39 -18.42
N GLU A 126 -19.78 -3.90 -18.21
CA GLU A 126 -20.88 -3.11 -17.68
C GLU A 126 -20.59 -2.66 -16.24
N GLU A 127 -20.81 -1.36 -15.97
CA GLU A 127 -20.80 -0.77 -14.64
C GLU A 127 -22.25 -0.38 -14.30
N PRO A 128 -22.90 -1.13 -13.39
CA PRO A 128 -24.30 -0.88 -13.04
C PRO A 128 -24.50 0.29 -12.08
N ASN A 129 -23.43 0.90 -11.59
CA ASN A 129 -23.43 1.93 -10.54
C ASN A 129 -24.19 1.51 -9.26
N SER A 130 -24.26 0.20 -8.99
CA SER A 130 -24.93 -0.33 -7.80
C SER A 130 -24.21 0.02 -6.50
N PHE A 131 -22.93 0.30 -6.60
CA PHE A 131 -22.10 0.84 -5.52
C PHE A 131 -21.72 2.29 -5.85
N GLY A 132 -22.30 3.24 -5.15
CA GLY A 132 -22.08 4.66 -5.38
C GLY A 132 -21.78 5.39 -4.08
N THR A 133 -22.11 6.69 -4.03
CA THR A 133 -21.80 7.56 -2.89
C THR A 133 -22.32 7.00 -1.55
N HIS A 134 -23.60 6.57 -1.52
CA HIS A 134 -24.21 6.06 -0.29
C HIS A 134 -23.54 4.76 0.17
N GLU A 135 -23.30 3.85 -0.76
CA GLU A 135 -22.65 2.57 -0.46
C GLU A 135 -21.21 2.77 0.00
N PHE A 136 -20.45 3.66 -0.64
CA PHE A 136 -19.07 3.94 -0.21
C PHE A 136 -19.00 4.58 1.19
N MET A 137 -19.84 5.59 1.43
CA MET A 137 -19.85 6.30 2.71
C MET A 137 -20.35 5.40 3.85
N ASP A 138 -21.31 4.51 3.56
CA ASP A 138 -21.80 3.51 4.51
C ASP A 138 -20.71 2.47 4.83
N PHE A 139 -19.95 2.02 3.82
CA PHE A 139 -18.78 1.17 4.00
C PHE A 139 -17.73 1.84 4.91
N ALA A 140 -17.41 3.10 4.65
CA ALA A 140 -16.45 3.86 5.47
C ALA A 140 -16.91 3.99 6.93
N GLU A 141 -18.21 4.26 7.16
CA GLU A 141 -18.78 4.31 8.52
C GLU A 141 -18.76 2.94 9.21
N LEU A 142 -19.09 1.85 8.50
CA LEU A 142 -19.02 0.48 9.04
C LEU A 142 -17.60 0.09 9.42
N LEU A 143 -16.63 0.50 8.63
CA LEU A 143 -15.22 0.21 8.86
C LEU A 143 -14.62 1.12 9.95
N GLY A 144 -15.20 2.31 10.16
CA GLY A 144 -14.67 3.33 11.07
C GLY A 144 -13.45 4.05 10.47
N THR A 145 -13.44 4.24 9.15
CA THR A 145 -12.35 4.84 8.37
C THR A 145 -12.75 6.22 7.84
N ASP A 146 -11.78 7.07 7.55
CA ASP A 146 -12.02 8.32 6.84
C ASP A 146 -12.19 8.08 5.33
N ALA A 147 -13.08 8.87 4.71
CA ALA A 147 -13.31 8.81 3.28
C ALA A 147 -12.37 9.78 2.53
N TYR A 148 -11.70 9.25 1.49
CA TYR A 148 -11.02 10.06 0.48
C TYR A 148 -11.75 9.90 -0.85
N VAL A 149 -12.51 10.93 -1.24
CA VAL A 149 -13.32 10.92 -2.46
C VAL A 149 -12.53 11.55 -3.60
N SER A 150 -12.34 10.83 -4.71
CA SER A 150 -11.68 11.34 -5.92
C SER A 150 -12.70 11.96 -6.87
N GLY A 151 -12.58 13.26 -7.13
CA GLY A 151 -13.46 14.01 -8.01
C GLY A 151 -13.01 13.95 -9.48
N ASN A 152 -14.00 14.02 -10.39
CA ASN A 152 -13.79 13.99 -11.83
C ASN A 152 -13.35 15.36 -12.37
N THR A 153 -12.09 15.47 -12.77
CA THR A 153 -11.56 16.66 -13.46
C THR A 153 -11.38 16.41 -14.95
N GLY A 154 -11.20 15.16 -15.37
CA GLY A 154 -10.93 14.76 -16.75
C GLY A 154 -12.12 15.00 -17.69
N SER A 155 -13.29 14.48 -17.36
CA SER A 155 -14.49 14.62 -18.19
C SER A 155 -15.63 15.39 -17.50
N GLY A 156 -15.48 15.72 -16.19
CA GLY A 156 -16.47 16.45 -15.41
C GLY A 156 -16.37 17.97 -15.55
N SER A 157 -17.10 18.66 -14.68
CA SER A 157 -17.08 20.11 -14.60
C SER A 157 -16.90 20.59 -13.15
N PRO A 158 -16.42 21.83 -12.93
CA PRO A 158 -16.36 22.42 -11.59
C PRO A 158 -17.73 22.45 -10.87
N ARG A 159 -18.82 22.58 -11.63
CA ARG A 159 -20.17 22.55 -11.10
C ARG A 159 -20.52 21.16 -10.54
N GLU A 160 -20.29 20.10 -11.32
CA GLU A 160 -20.60 18.72 -10.90
C GLU A 160 -19.81 18.34 -9.64
N MET A 161 -18.54 18.73 -9.57
CA MET A 161 -17.71 18.52 -8.40
C MET A 161 -18.23 19.27 -7.18
N ALA A 162 -18.58 20.55 -7.33
CA ALA A 162 -19.18 21.37 -6.27
C ALA A 162 -20.51 20.80 -5.77
N GLU A 163 -21.39 20.38 -6.70
CA GLU A 163 -22.68 19.77 -6.39
C GLU A 163 -22.52 18.44 -5.65
N TRP A 164 -21.53 17.63 -5.98
CA TRP A 164 -21.24 16.39 -5.27
C TRP A 164 -20.79 16.64 -3.82
N VAL A 165 -19.89 17.59 -3.61
CA VAL A 165 -19.45 18.00 -2.26
C VAL A 165 -20.63 18.57 -1.46
N GLU A 166 -21.47 19.39 -2.08
CA GLU A 166 -22.68 19.94 -1.44
C GLU A 166 -23.65 18.83 -1.05
N TYR A 167 -23.94 17.89 -1.95
CA TYR A 167 -24.79 16.72 -1.70
C TYR A 167 -24.32 15.93 -0.48
N MET A 168 -23.01 15.71 -0.36
CA MET A 168 -22.44 14.92 0.73
C MET A 168 -22.39 15.68 2.08
N THR A 169 -22.10 16.98 2.06
CA THR A 169 -21.62 17.67 3.28
C THR A 169 -22.59 18.69 3.88
N TYR A 170 -23.57 19.19 3.12
CA TYR A 170 -24.53 20.17 3.65
C TYR A 170 -25.67 19.49 4.38
N GLU A 171 -26.01 20.02 5.58
CA GLU A 171 -27.06 19.43 6.40
C GLU A 171 -28.45 19.74 5.86
N LYS A 172 -28.72 21.00 5.47
CA LYS A 172 -30.02 21.52 5.05
C LYS A 172 -29.89 22.79 4.21
N GLY A 173 -30.99 23.24 3.65
CA GLY A 173 -31.08 24.54 2.99
C GLY A 173 -30.74 24.50 1.50
N SER A 174 -30.50 23.32 0.93
CA SER A 174 -30.31 23.17 -0.50
C SER A 174 -31.09 21.97 -1.05
N SER A 175 -31.42 22.04 -2.33
CA SER A 175 -32.10 20.94 -3.03
C SER A 175 -31.28 19.64 -3.01
N LEU A 176 -29.94 19.74 -3.02
CA LEU A 176 -29.04 18.58 -2.98
C LEU A 176 -29.03 17.90 -1.60
N ALA A 177 -29.10 18.68 -0.52
CA ALA A 177 -29.28 18.13 0.82
C ALA A 177 -30.65 17.41 0.98
N GLU A 178 -31.72 17.98 0.41
CA GLU A 178 -33.02 17.32 0.39
C GLU A 178 -33.04 16.05 -0.49
N GLU A 179 -32.35 16.10 -1.65
CA GLU A 179 -32.19 14.91 -2.51
C GLU A 179 -31.44 13.78 -1.78
N ARG A 180 -30.36 14.10 -1.04
CA ARG A 180 -29.68 13.10 -0.19
C ARG A 180 -30.64 12.47 0.84
N ARG A 181 -31.50 13.27 1.48
CA ARG A 181 -32.51 12.76 2.41
C ARG A 181 -33.52 11.87 1.73
N ALA A 182 -34.03 12.30 0.59
CA ALA A 182 -34.96 11.50 -0.21
C ALA A 182 -34.34 10.16 -0.64
N ASN A 183 -33.03 10.12 -0.84
CA ASN A 183 -32.25 8.92 -1.13
C ASN A 183 -31.89 8.11 0.13
N GLY A 184 -32.46 8.42 1.30
CA GLY A 184 -32.37 7.62 2.52
C GLY A 184 -31.27 8.04 3.51
N ARG A 185 -30.55 9.15 3.26
CA ARG A 185 -29.54 9.64 4.19
C ARG A 185 -29.90 11.02 4.75
N ASP A 186 -30.33 11.04 5.99
CA ASP A 186 -30.74 12.28 6.66
C ASP A 186 -29.54 13.20 7.00
N LYS A 187 -28.53 12.68 7.70
CA LYS A 187 -27.36 13.44 8.12
C LYS A 187 -26.31 13.54 7.03
N PRO A 188 -25.59 14.68 6.90
CA PRO A 188 -24.44 14.79 6.03
C PRO A 188 -23.31 13.82 6.45
N TRP A 189 -22.43 13.53 5.51
CA TRP A 189 -21.20 12.82 5.81
C TRP A 189 -20.05 13.77 6.10
N LYS A 190 -19.04 13.26 6.80
CA LYS A 190 -17.73 13.89 6.91
C LYS A 190 -16.88 13.40 5.74
N VAL A 191 -16.35 14.32 4.94
CA VAL A 191 -15.44 14.05 3.81
C VAL A 191 -14.13 14.78 4.06
N PRO A 192 -13.19 14.20 4.82
CA PRO A 192 -11.97 14.90 5.21
C PRO A 192 -10.98 15.09 4.06
N PHE A 193 -11.02 14.25 3.03
CA PHE A 193 -10.11 14.28 1.89
C PHE A 193 -10.88 14.27 0.58
N PHE A 194 -10.49 15.15 -0.35
CA PHE A 194 -11.10 15.25 -1.66
C PHE A 194 -10.03 15.46 -2.75
N GLY A 195 -9.93 14.50 -3.67
CA GLY A 195 -9.04 14.54 -4.81
C GLY A 195 -9.64 15.39 -5.93
N ILE A 196 -8.84 16.26 -6.51
CA ILE A 196 -9.21 17.11 -7.65
C ILE A 196 -8.50 16.57 -8.88
N GLY A 197 -9.12 15.57 -9.50
CA GLY A 197 -8.60 14.79 -10.62
C GLY A 197 -7.69 13.64 -10.21
N ASN A 198 -7.37 12.80 -11.19
CA ASN A 198 -6.46 11.67 -11.09
C ASN A 198 -5.63 11.56 -12.38
N GLU A 199 -4.30 11.35 -12.25
CA GLU A 199 -3.41 11.06 -13.38
C GLU A 199 -3.68 11.91 -14.63
N LEU A 200 -3.80 13.23 -14.46
CA LEU A 200 -4.16 14.15 -15.52
C LEU A 200 -3.15 14.14 -16.69
N TRP A 201 -1.94 13.66 -16.46
CA TRP A 201 -0.90 13.39 -17.46
C TRP A 201 -1.20 12.16 -18.33
N GLY A 202 -2.08 11.28 -17.90
CA GLY A 202 -2.45 10.01 -18.54
C GLY A 202 -3.95 9.87 -18.71
N CYS A 203 -4.54 8.85 -18.10
CA CYS A 203 -5.96 8.51 -18.24
C CYS A 203 -6.93 9.63 -17.82
N GLY A 204 -6.50 10.55 -16.97
CA GLY A 204 -7.29 11.72 -16.56
C GLY A 204 -7.33 12.84 -17.61
N GLY A 205 -6.72 12.70 -18.82
CA GLY A 205 -6.91 13.66 -19.89
C GLY A 205 -5.69 13.99 -20.75
N ASN A 206 -4.54 13.32 -20.56
CA ASN A 206 -3.30 13.56 -21.32
C ASN A 206 -2.88 15.05 -21.34
N MET A 207 -2.97 15.70 -20.19
CA MET A 207 -2.74 17.15 -20.05
C MET A 207 -1.27 17.49 -19.87
N THR A 208 -0.91 18.74 -20.16
CA THR A 208 0.37 19.29 -19.70
C THR A 208 0.26 19.71 -18.23
N PRO A 209 1.38 19.78 -17.48
CA PRO A 209 1.34 20.16 -16.07
C PRO A 209 0.79 21.57 -15.84
N GLU A 210 1.00 22.51 -16.78
CA GLU A 210 0.46 23.88 -16.70
C GLU A 210 -1.07 23.87 -16.81
N HIS A 211 -1.63 23.05 -17.72
CA HIS A 211 -3.06 22.92 -17.87
C HIS A 211 -3.68 22.29 -16.64
N ALA A 212 -3.13 21.18 -16.16
CA ALA A 212 -3.56 20.51 -14.93
C ALA A 212 -3.53 21.44 -13.72
N ALA A 213 -2.47 22.24 -13.55
CA ALA A 213 -2.35 23.21 -12.46
C ALA A 213 -3.43 24.31 -12.54
N ASN A 214 -3.75 24.80 -13.73
CA ASN A 214 -4.81 25.81 -13.91
C ASN A 214 -6.20 25.21 -13.69
N LEU A 215 -6.45 23.97 -14.11
CA LEU A 215 -7.71 23.26 -13.79
C LEU A 215 -7.84 23.04 -12.28
N HIS A 216 -6.79 22.60 -11.60
CA HIS A 216 -6.81 22.46 -10.14
C HIS A 216 -7.22 23.77 -9.45
N ARG A 217 -6.62 24.91 -9.84
CA ARG A 217 -6.98 26.24 -9.31
C ARG A 217 -8.46 26.57 -9.53
N GLN A 218 -9.00 26.22 -10.70
CA GLN A 218 -10.41 26.46 -11.00
C GLN A 218 -11.33 25.58 -10.17
N TYR A 219 -11.12 24.25 -10.21
CA TYR A 219 -12.00 23.28 -9.55
C TYR A 219 -12.01 23.44 -8.03
N GLN A 220 -10.83 23.57 -7.39
CA GLN A 220 -10.72 23.71 -5.95
C GLN A 220 -11.43 24.96 -5.40
N THR A 221 -11.60 25.99 -6.23
CA THR A 221 -12.30 27.23 -5.84
C THR A 221 -13.77 26.95 -5.49
N PHE A 222 -14.38 25.96 -6.14
CA PHE A 222 -15.79 25.60 -5.96
C PHE A 222 -16.00 24.44 -4.97
N VAL A 223 -14.95 23.72 -4.59
CA VAL A 223 -15.00 22.71 -3.53
C VAL A 223 -15.07 23.43 -2.18
N LYS A 224 -16.28 23.51 -1.62
CA LYS A 224 -16.58 24.22 -0.37
C LYS A 224 -17.44 23.37 0.54
N VAL A 225 -17.14 23.37 1.81
CA VAL A 225 -17.90 22.69 2.86
C VAL A 225 -18.53 23.70 3.82
N PRO A 226 -19.55 23.33 4.60
CA PRO A 226 -20.17 24.19 5.60
C PRO A 226 -19.16 24.73 6.62
N ALA A 227 -19.46 25.89 7.19
CA ALA A 227 -18.64 26.47 8.26
C ALA A 227 -18.48 25.48 9.44
N GLY A 228 -17.25 25.32 9.90
CA GLY A 228 -16.89 24.36 10.96
C GLY A 228 -16.49 22.97 10.47
N GLN A 229 -16.68 22.66 9.18
CA GLN A 229 -16.09 21.48 8.54
C GLN A 229 -14.79 21.84 7.84
N GLN A 230 -13.92 20.84 7.66
CA GLN A 230 -12.69 20.97 6.90
C GLN A 230 -12.63 19.87 5.85
N ILE A 231 -12.04 20.19 4.69
CA ILE A 231 -11.79 19.27 3.59
C ILE A 231 -10.39 19.54 3.05
N THR A 232 -9.56 18.52 3.04
CA THR A 232 -8.21 18.55 2.45
C THR A 232 -8.33 18.39 0.94
N LYS A 233 -7.87 19.37 0.19
CA LYS A 233 -7.89 19.37 -1.28
C LYS A 233 -6.59 18.82 -1.82
N VAL A 234 -6.68 17.68 -2.48
CA VAL A 234 -5.53 16.95 -3.01
C VAL A 234 -5.41 17.23 -4.52
N ALA A 235 -4.28 17.77 -4.95
CA ALA A 235 -4.01 17.99 -6.35
C ALA A 235 -3.46 16.72 -7.03
N ALA A 236 -3.94 16.40 -8.23
CA ALA A 236 -3.40 15.33 -9.04
C ALA A 236 -1.95 15.64 -9.44
N GLY A 237 -1.01 14.85 -8.95
CA GLY A 237 0.41 15.07 -9.08
C GLY A 237 1.10 14.16 -10.10
N ALA A 238 2.37 13.90 -9.87
CA ALA A 238 3.30 13.32 -10.84
C ALA A 238 3.16 11.80 -11.00
N ASN A 239 3.57 11.31 -12.16
CA ASN A 239 3.87 9.90 -12.39
C ASN A 239 5.35 9.62 -12.07
N GLY A 240 5.59 8.82 -11.05
CA GLY A 240 6.95 8.40 -10.72
C GLY A 240 7.92 9.58 -10.58
N ASP A 241 8.98 9.59 -11.35
CA ASP A 241 10.06 10.56 -11.30
C ASP A 241 9.87 11.81 -12.20
N ASP A 242 8.61 12.11 -12.59
CA ASP A 242 8.32 13.37 -13.27
C ASP A 242 8.34 14.57 -12.28
N TYR A 243 9.54 14.95 -11.87
CA TYR A 243 9.76 16.06 -10.95
C TYR A 243 9.36 17.42 -11.56
N ASN A 244 9.36 17.54 -12.90
CA ASN A 244 8.87 18.73 -13.59
C ASN A 244 7.38 18.93 -13.36
N TRP A 245 6.58 17.85 -13.38
CA TRP A 245 5.16 17.95 -13.05
C TRP A 245 4.95 18.55 -11.66
N SER A 246 5.65 18.04 -10.66
CA SER A 246 5.58 18.58 -9.30
C SER A 246 6.04 20.03 -9.20
N GLU A 247 7.10 20.41 -9.92
CA GLU A 247 7.60 21.79 -9.95
C GLU A 247 6.56 22.76 -10.50
N VAL A 248 5.95 22.42 -11.64
CA VAL A 248 4.94 23.25 -12.29
C VAL A 248 3.67 23.35 -11.43
N MET A 249 3.22 22.23 -10.87
CA MET A 249 2.07 22.21 -9.96
C MET A 249 2.29 23.10 -8.75
N MET A 250 3.43 22.99 -8.08
CA MET A 250 3.78 23.82 -6.92
C MET A 250 3.90 25.30 -7.28
N LYS A 251 4.53 25.62 -8.40
CA LYS A 251 4.72 26.98 -8.88
C LYS A 251 3.40 27.69 -9.21
N ILE A 252 2.47 27.01 -9.87
CA ILE A 252 1.22 27.60 -10.38
C ILE A 252 0.09 27.45 -9.37
N ALA A 253 -0.05 26.30 -8.72
CA ALA A 253 -1.20 25.95 -7.91
C ALA A 253 -0.88 25.67 -6.41
N GLY A 254 0.39 25.72 -5.98
CA GLY A 254 0.80 25.34 -4.62
C GLY A 254 0.07 26.06 -3.49
N LYS A 255 -0.34 27.35 -3.71
CA LYS A 255 -1.13 28.11 -2.73
C LYS A 255 -2.62 27.75 -2.70
N HIS A 256 -3.05 26.84 -3.58
CA HIS A 256 -4.45 26.47 -3.78
C HIS A 256 -4.68 24.97 -3.53
N MET A 257 -3.72 24.27 -2.92
CA MET A 257 -3.83 22.86 -2.54
C MET A 257 -3.35 22.66 -1.10
N ASP A 258 -3.85 21.63 -0.46
CA ASP A 258 -3.41 21.19 0.87
C ASP A 258 -2.45 19.99 0.76
N ALA A 259 -2.55 19.24 -0.33
CA ALA A 259 -1.64 18.14 -0.65
C ALA A 259 -1.42 18.01 -2.15
N LEU A 260 -0.23 17.54 -2.52
CA LEU A 260 0.13 17.11 -3.88
C LEU A 260 0.29 15.60 -3.88
N SER A 261 -0.37 14.91 -4.81
CA SER A 261 -0.18 13.46 -4.96
C SER A 261 1.05 13.11 -5.78
N VAL A 262 1.50 11.89 -5.65
CA VAL A 262 2.46 11.23 -6.55
C VAL A 262 2.10 9.75 -6.61
N HIS A 263 2.17 9.17 -7.79
CA HIS A 263 1.94 7.74 -8.00
C HIS A 263 3.25 7.03 -8.29
N TYR A 264 3.48 5.90 -7.66
CA TYR A 264 4.65 5.08 -7.92
C TYR A 264 4.32 3.59 -7.87
N TYR A 265 4.37 2.95 -9.03
CA TYR A 265 4.26 1.51 -9.12
C TYR A 265 5.64 0.86 -9.27
N THR A 266 5.88 -0.19 -8.48
CA THR A 266 7.02 -1.08 -8.62
C THR A 266 6.77 -2.00 -9.82
N VAL A 267 7.40 -1.67 -10.95
CA VAL A 267 7.26 -2.43 -12.21
C VAL A 267 8.63 -3.02 -12.56
N PRO A 268 8.89 -4.31 -12.22
CA PRO A 268 10.17 -4.93 -12.56
C PRO A 268 10.36 -5.01 -14.07
N GLY A 269 11.54 -4.56 -14.54
CA GLY A 269 11.84 -4.47 -15.97
C GLY A 269 11.24 -3.25 -16.68
N GLY A 270 10.50 -2.38 -15.96
CA GLY A 270 9.91 -1.16 -16.49
C GLY A 270 8.57 -1.37 -17.18
N TRP A 271 8.06 -0.28 -17.75
CA TRP A 271 6.75 -0.24 -18.38
C TRP A 271 6.82 -0.63 -19.86
N PRO A 272 5.83 -1.35 -20.47
CA PRO A 272 4.67 -1.96 -19.82
C PRO A 272 5.05 -3.18 -18.97
N PRO A 273 4.23 -3.53 -17.96
CA PRO A 273 4.52 -4.67 -17.07
C PRO A 273 4.54 -5.99 -17.87
N ARG A 274 5.61 -6.77 -17.67
CA ARG A 274 5.83 -8.07 -18.36
C ARG A 274 6.25 -9.19 -17.40
N ALA A 275 6.52 -8.84 -16.15
CA ALA A 275 6.94 -9.81 -15.15
C ALA A 275 5.75 -10.61 -14.61
N SER A 276 5.95 -11.90 -14.35
CA SER A 276 4.94 -12.73 -13.70
C SER A 276 4.83 -12.42 -12.21
N SER A 277 3.60 -12.46 -11.70
CA SER A 277 3.32 -12.28 -10.27
C SER A 277 3.57 -13.54 -9.43
N PHE A 278 3.58 -14.72 -10.03
CA PHE A 278 3.60 -16.02 -9.32
C PHE A 278 4.69 -16.99 -9.79
N GLU A 279 5.13 -16.91 -11.03
CA GLU A 279 6.24 -17.69 -11.59
C GLU A 279 7.41 -16.77 -11.89
N PHE A 280 8.41 -16.75 -11.01
CA PHE A 280 9.57 -15.89 -11.17
C PHE A 280 10.81 -16.50 -10.50
N ASP A 281 11.97 -16.11 -11.02
CA ASP A 281 13.28 -16.50 -10.53
C ASP A 281 13.91 -15.43 -9.64
N GLU A 282 15.15 -15.69 -9.21
CA GLU A 282 15.93 -14.74 -8.41
C GLU A 282 16.18 -13.41 -9.15
N ALA A 283 16.33 -13.43 -10.47
CA ALA A 283 16.53 -12.20 -11.25
C ALA A 283 15.30 -11.28 -11.15
N ALA A 284 14.10 -11.83 -11.27
CA ALA A 284 12.87 -11.05 -11.14
C ALA A 284 12.59 -10.65 -9.69
N TRP A 285 12.96 -11.47 -8.70
CA TRP A 285 12.98 -11.08 -7.28
C TRP A 285 13.84 -9.83 -7.08
N PHE A 286 15.09 -9.90 -7.54
CA PHE A 286 16.05 -8.82 -7.41
C PHE A 286 15.58 -7.52 -8.09
N GLN A 287 15.14 -7.60 -9.35
CA GLN A 287 14.62 -6.45 -10.11
C GLN A 287 13.43 -5.79 -9.41
N THR A 288 12.57 -6.58 -8.78
CA THR A 288 11.42 -6.03 -8.04
C THR A 288 11.90 -5.24 -6.83
N LEU A 289 12.84 -5.78 -6.05
CA LEU A 289 13.37 -5.09 -4.85
C LEU A 289 14.17 -3.84 -5.24
N GLU A 290 14.98 -3.91 -6.30
CA GLU A 290 15.68 -2.74 -6.85
C GLU A 290 14.70 -1.64 -7.25
N SER A 291 13.62 -2.01 -7.96
CA SER A 291 12.58 -1.06 -8.33
C SER A 291 11.88 -0.48 -7.10
N ALA A 292 11.55 -1.31 -6.10
CA ALA A 292 10.91 -0.84 -4.86
C ALA A 292 11.77 0.18 -4.10
N LEU A 293 13.08 -0.04 -4.01
CA LEU A 293 14.02 0.85 -3.31
C LEU A 293 14.12 2.26 -3.92
N LYS A 294 13.73 2.43 -5.19
CA LYS A 294 13.68 3.76 -5.85
C LYS A 294 12.69 4.71 -5.19
N VAL A 295 11.73 4.20 -4.43
CA VAL A 295 10.75 5.04 -3.72
C VAL A 295 11.42 6.05 -2.78
N ASP A 296 12.54 5.69 -2.16
CA ASP A 296 13.28 6.59 -1.27
C ASP A 296 13.81 7.83 -2.01
N GLU A 297 14.50 7.63 -3.13
CA GLU A 297 14.97 8.73 -3.97
C GLU A 297 13.81 9.55 -4.54
N LEU A 298 12.75 8.88 -4.99
CA LEU A 298 11.56 9.50 -5.55
C LEU A 298 10.93 10.47 -4.52
N LEU A 299 10.64 10.01 -3.31
CA LEU A 299 10.07 10.85 -2.25
C LEU A 299 11.00 12.03 -1.90
N ARG A 300 12.28 11.76 -1.72
CA ARG A 300 13.27 12.80 -1.42
C ARG A 300 13.29 13.91 -2.48
N ARG A 301 13.32 13.56 -3.76
CA ARG A 301 13.41 14.54 -4.86
C ARG A 301 12.12 15.34 -5.04
N HIS A 302 10.94 14.72 -4.91
CA HIS A 302 9.67 15.48 -4.90
C HIS A 302 9.62 16.45 -3.73
N ILE A 303 10.08 16.04 -2.55
CA ILE A 303 10.15 16.92 -1.36
C ILE A 303 11.10 18.08 -1.61
N GLU A 304 12.28 17.85 -2.20
CA GLU A 304 13.23 18.91 -2.55
C GLU A 304 12.63 19.94 -3.53
N VAL A 305 11.84 19.48 -4.50
CA VAL A 305 11.07 20.37 -5.40
C VAL A 305 10.02 21.17 -4.63
N MET A 306 9.25 20.50 -3.77
CA MET A 306 8.18 21.16 -2.97
C MET A 306 8.77 22.20 -2.01
N ASP A 307 9.90 21.91 -1.36
CA ASP A 307 10.55 22.80 -0.39
C ASP A 307 10.99 24.14 -1.02
N LYS A 308 11.23 24.20 -2.33
CA LYS A 308 11.52 25.45 -3.04
C LYS A 308 10.34 26.42 -3.07
N TYR A 309 9.11 25.90 -3.12
CA TYR A 309 7.88 26.69 -3.26
C TYR A 309 7.07 26.78 -1.98
N ASP A 310 7.29 25.85 -1.04
CA ASP A 310 6.60 25.74 0.23
C ASP A 310 7.59 25.37 1.37
N PRO A 311 8.52 26.26 1.72
CA PRO A 311 9.51 26.00 2.77
C PRO A 311 8.89 25.85 4.16
N GLU A 312 7.66 26.34 4.36
CA GLU A 312 6.91 26.20 5.61
C GLU A 312 6.23 24.83 5.76
N ASN A 313 6.34 23.97 4.75
CA ASN A 313 5.78 22.61 4.74
C ASN A 313 4.24 22.58 4.98
N LYS A 314 3.51 23.46 4.33
CA LYS A 314 2.05 23.55 4.40
C LYS A 314 1.35 22.55 3.48
N VAL A 315 1.96 22.24 2.31
CA VAL A 315 1.46 21.29 1.32
C VAL A 315 2.03 19.92 1.64
N ALA A 316 1.18 18.96 1.97
CA ALA A 316 1.61 17.57 2.19
C ALA A 316 1.94 16.85 0.87
N LEU A 317 2.78 15.82 0.94
CA LEU A 317 3.00 14.88 -0.17
C LEU A 317 2.23 13.59 0.12
N TYR A 318 1.40 13.14 -0.84
CA TYR A 318 0.62 11.91 -0.76
C TYR A 318 1.10 10.92 -1.82
N LEU A 319 1.53 9.74 -1.40
CA LEU A 319 1.78 8.61 -2.29
C LEU A 319 0.47 7.81 -2.43
N ASP A 320 -0.53 8.43 -3.04
CA ASP A 320 -1.92 7.94 -2.99
C ASP A 320 -2.27 6.88 -4.04
N GLU A 321 -1.26 6.44 -4.82
CA GLU A 321 -1.22 5.14 -5.48
C GLU A 321 0.19 4.56 -5.44
N TRP A 322 0.32 3.34 -4.89
CA TRP A 322 1.57 2.61 -4.89
C TRP A 322 1.33 1.10 -4.80
N GLY A 323 2.29 0.33 -5.21
CA GLY A 323 2.25 -1.13 -5.15
C GLY A 323 3.03 -1.75 -6.29
N THR A 324 2.97 -3.08 -6.39
CA THR A 324 3.54 -3.84 -7.49
C THR A 324 2.56 -3.93 -8.66
N TRP A 325 3.07 -3.80 -9.87
CA TRP A 325 2.30 -4.03 -11.08
C TRP A 325 2.99 -5.04 -11.97
N TYR A 326 2.37 -6.20 -12.09
CA TYR A 326 2.82 -7.30 -12.94
C TYR A 326 1.85 -7.51 -14.10
N GLU A 327 2.21 -8.43 -14.99
CA GLU A 327 1.27 -8.94 -16.00
C GLU A 327 0.04 -9.54 -15.32
N ALA A 328 -1.14 -9.34 -15.91
CA ALA A 328 -2.39 -9.88 -15.38
C ALA A 328 -2.32 -11.42 -15.32
N TYR A 329 -2.94 -11.99 -14.30
CA TYR A 329 -2.96 -13.43 -14.09
C TYR A 329 -3.54 -14.16 -15.31
N PRO A 330 -2.87 -15.21 -15.82
CA PRO A 330 -3.30 -15.91 -17.03
C PRO A 330 -4.75 -16.42 -16.94
N GLY A 331 -5.49 -16.23 -18.04
CA GLY A 331 -6.90 -16.64 -18.12
C GLY A 331 -7.91 -15.67 -17.49
N THR A 332 -7.46 -14.56 -16.92
CA THR A 332 -8.32 -13.47 -16.46
C THR A 332 -8.48 -12.39 -17.52
N ASN A 333 -9.47 -11.51 -17.37
CA ASN A 333 -9.55 -10.30 -18.20
C ASN A 333 -8.33 -9.41 -17.89
N PRO A 334 -7.46 -9.09 -18.87
CA PRO A 334 -6.26 -8.28 -18.60
C PRO A 334 -6.56 -6.91 -18.00
N GLY A 335 -7.71 -6.31 -18.37
CA GLY A 335 -8.15 -5.02 -17.81
C GLY A 335 -8.65 -5.10 -16.37
N PHE A 336 -8.70 -6.27 -15.75
CA PHE A 336 -9.04 -6.44 -14.34
C PHE A 336 -7.81 -6.37 -13.42
N LEU A 337 -6.62 -6.34 -13.98
CA LEU A 337 -5.35 -6.25 -13.27
C LEU A 337 -5.23 -7.23 -12.09
N GLN A 338 -5.82 -8.41 -12.25
CA GLN A 338 -5.74 -9.46 -11.26
C GLN A 338 -4.33 -10.04 -11.26
N GLN A 339 -3.68 -10.09 -10.12
CA GLN A 339 -2.37 -10.71 -9.95
C GLN A 339 -2.27 -11.44 -8.61
N GLN A 340 -1.34 -12.38 -8.50
CA GLN A 340 -1.03 -13.08 -7.26
C GLN A 340 -0.02 -12.26 -6.44
N ASN A 341 -0.25 -12.13 -5.13
CA ASN A 341 0.69 -11.50 -4.20
C ASN A 341 1.48 -12.57 -3.46
N SER A 342 2.80 -12.42 -3.43
CA SER A 342 3.76 -13.36 -2.85
C SER A 342 4.55 -12.74 -1.68
N LEU A 343 5.49 -13.49 -1.12
CA LEU A 343 6.46 -12.97 -0.14
C LEU A 343 7.26 -11.77 -0.68
N ARG A 344 7.52 -11.74 -2.00
CA ARG A 344 8.20 -10.62 -2.68
C ARG A 344 7.44 -9.30 -2.48
N ASP A 345 6.12 -9.33 -2.62
CA ASP A 345 5.27 -8.14 -2.44
C ASP A 345 5.22 -7.66 -0.99
N ALA A 346 5.36 -8.57 -0.04
CA ALA A 346 5.50 -8.22 1.38
C ALA A 346 6.76 -7.40 1.63
N LEU A 347 7.90 -7.78 1.03
CA LEU A 347 9.14 -7.00 1.13
C LEU A 347 9.02 -5.63 0.45
N VAL A 348 8.33 -5.54 -0.69
CA VAL A 348 8.02 -4.26 -1.34
C VAL A 348 7.23 -3.36 -0.39
N ALA A 349 6.21 -3.88 0.28
CA ALA A 349 5.43 -3.10 1.25
C ALA A 349 6.27 -2.62 2.43
N ALA A 350 7.14 -3.46 2.99
CA ALA A 350 8.04 -3.08 4.07
C ALA A 350 9.00 -1.96 3.65
N ILE A 351 9.62 -2.05 2.47
CA ILE A 351 10.51 -1.01 1.89
C ILE A 351 9.76 0.33 1.78
N HIS A 352 8.51 0.31 1.28
CA HIS A 352 7.72 1.52 1.14
C HIS A 352 7.38 2.16 2.50
N PHE A 353 6.97 1.37 3.51
CA PHE A 353 6.71 1.90 4.85
C PHE A 353 7.96 2.49 5.50
N ASP A 354 9.11 1.84 5.34
CA ASP A 354 10.38 2.34 5.86
C ASP A 354 10.76 3.69 5.23
N ALA A 355 10.61 3.81 3.90
CA ALA A 355 10.88 5.06 3.19
C ALA A 355 9.89 6.18 3.59
N MET A 356 8.57 5.89 3.58
CA MET A 356 7.55 6.88 3.98
C MET A 356 7.73 7.36 5.41
N SER A 357 8.13 6.48 6.33
CA SER A 357 8.41 6.82 7.73
C SER A 357 9.59 7.79 7.87
N ARG A 358 10.61 7.63 7.05
CA ARG A 358 11.78 8.53 7.01
C ARG A 358 11.42 9.95 6.61
N TYR A 359 10.45 10.10 5.70
CA TYR A 359 9.96 11.38 5.21
C TYR A 359 8.67 11.85 5.87
N ALA A 360 8.39 11.40 7.09
CA ALA A 360 7.17 11.68 7.85
C ALA A 360 6.86 13.18 8.01
N ARG A 361 7.86 14.07 7.89
CA ARG A 361 7.67 15.52 7.89
C ARG A 361 6.70 15.97 6.80
N ARG A 362 6.81 15.43 5.58
CA ARG A 362 6.01 15.86 4.42
C ARG A 362 5.08 14.77 3.89
N VAL A 363 5.46 13.49 3.98
CA VAL A 363 4.61 12.37 3.56
C VAL A 363 3.53 12.13 4.61
N LYS A 364 2.27 12.42 4.25
CA LYS A 364 1.15 12.37 5.20
C LYS A 364 0.07 11.36 4.85
N MET A 365 0.08 10.81 3.63
CA MET A 365 -0.84 9.76 3.19
C MET A 365 -0.19 8.88 2.14
N ALA A 366 -0.60 7.62 2.12
CA ALA A 366 -0.35 6.70 1.03
C ALA A 366 -1.53 5.72 0.92
N ASN A 367 -1.88 5.32 -0.31
CA ASN A 367 -2.97 4.38 -0.53
C ASN A 367 -2.46 3.24 -1.41
N ILE A 368 -2.40 2.04 -0.84
CA ILE A 368 -1.95 0.87 -1.61
C ILE A 368 -2.95 0.50 -2.69
N ALA A 369 -2.46 0.19 -3.86
CA ALA A 369 -3.25 -0.28 -4.98
C ALA A 369 -3.18 -1.81 -5.10
N GLN A 370 -4.27 -2.56 -4.73
CA GLN A 370 -5.49 -1.98 -4.17
C GLN A 370 -5.94 -2.80 -2.95
N MET A 371 -7.06 -2.43 -2.38
CA MET A 371 -7.55 -3.06 -1.16
C MET A 371 -7.92 -4.54 -1.35
N VAL A 372 -8.66 -4.88 -2.43
CA VAL A 372 -9.17 -6.23 -2.70
C VAL A 372 -9.01 -6.59 -4.17
N ASN A 373 -8.51 -7.78 -4.47
CA ASN A 373 -8.46 -8.47 -5.78
C ASN A 373 -7.65 -7.82 -6.91
N VAL A 374 -7.17 -6.62 -6.75
CA VAL A 374 -6.56 -5.83 -7.83
C VAL A 374 -5.12 -5.49 -7.47
N LEU A 375 -4.18 -5.65 -8.41
CA LEU A 375 -2.76 -5.33 -8.25
C LEU A 375 -2.17 -5.91 -6.94
N GLN A 376 -1.45 -5.12 -6.15
CA GLN A 376 -0.91 -5.57 -4.85
C GLN A 376 -2.01 -5.59 -3.78
N ALA A 377 -2.99 -6.48 -3.94
CA ALA A 377 -4.14 -6.55 -3.06
C ALA A 377 -3.78 -7.04 -1.65
N MET A 378 -4.46 -6.46 -0.66
CA MET A 378 -4.40 -6.92 0.73
C MET A 378 -5.14 -8.25 0.92
N ILE A 379 -6.26 -8.39 0.22
CA ILE A 379 -7.23 -9.47 0.36
C ILE A 379 -7.57 -9.99 -1.03
N LEU A 380 -7.66 -11.30 -1.18
CA LEU A 380 -8.24 -11.93 -2.35
C LEU A 380 -9.55 -12.61 -1.98
N THR A 381 -10.56 -12.47 -2.84
CA THR A 381 -11.86 -13.13 -2.70
C THR A 381 -12.19 -13.94 -3.96
N ARG A 382 -12.87 -15.07 -3.79
CA ARG A 382 -13.41 -15.90 -4.87
C ARG A 382 -14.66 -16.59 -4.33
N ASP A 383 -15.82 -16.22 -4.88
CA ASP A 383 -17.11 -16.68 -4.36
C ASP A 383 -17.23 -16.41 -2.84
N GLU A 384 -17.54 -17.41 -2.02
CA GLU A 384 -17.62 -17.29 -0.57
C GLU A 384 -16.26 -17.32 0.15
N LYS A 385 -15.17 -17.60 -0.57
CA LYS A 385 -13.83 -17.70 0.02
C LYS A 385 -13.11 -16.36 0.08
N MET A 386 -12.30 -16.19 1.10
CA MET A 386 -11.39 -15.06 1.30
C MET A 386 -10.03 -15.57 1.79
N LEU A 387 -8.95 -14.92 1.37
CA LEU A 387 -7.62 -15.11 1.93
C LEU A 387 -6.92 -13.77 2.15
N LEU A 388 -6.00 -13.75 3.12
CA LEU A 388 -5.11 -12.64 3.41
C LEU A 388 -3.80 -12.84 2.64
N THR A 389 -3.31 -11.81 1.95
CA THR A 389 -2.05 -11.89 1.21
C THR A 389 -0.84 -11.64 2.14
N PRO A 390 0.38 -11.97 1.73
CA PRO A 390 1.58 -11.59 2.49
C PRO A 390 1.70 -10.07 2.71
N THR A 391 1.19 -9.25 1.79
CA THR A 391 1.11 -7.79 1.93
C THR A 391 0.23 -7.38 3.12
N TYR A 392 -0.94 -8.01 3.30
CA TYR A 392 -1.81 -7.77 4.46
C TYR A 392 -1.04 -7.94 5.77
N HIS A 393 -0.25 -9.00 5.87
CA HIS A 393 0.50 -9.31 7.08
C HIS A 393 1.58 -8.27 7.39
N VAL A 394 2.18 -7.64 6.40
CA VAL A 394 3.10 -6.52 6.62
C VAL A 394 2.35 -5.31 7.19
N PHE A 395 1.19 -4.95 6.62
CA PHE A 395 0.35 -3.88 7.19
C PHE A 395 -0.01 -4.16 8.65
N GLU A 396 -0.36 -5.42 8.99
CA GLU A 396 -0.67 -5.83 10.34
C GLU A 396 0.54 -5.71 11.28
N MET A 397 1.73 -6.16 10.84
CA MET A 397 2.96 -6.09 11.62
C MET A 397 3.43 -4.65 11.84
N TYR A 398 3.24 -3.76 10.84
CA TYR A 398 3.59 -2.34 10.90
C TYR A 398 2.51 -1.45 11.53
N ARG A 399 1.39 -2.00 12.00
CA ARG A 399 0.34 -1.22 12.66
C ARG A 399 0.85 -0.29 13.79
N PRO A 400 1.87 -0.64 14.59
CA PRO A 400 2.45 0.25 15.60
C PRO A 400 3.03 1.56 15.05
N TRP A 401 3.30 1.67 13.74
CA TRP A 401 3.77 2.90 13.09
C TRP A 401 2.68 3.98 12.96
N GLN A 402 1.40 3.62 13.07
CA GLN A 402 0.29 4.56 12.96
C GLN A 402 0.34 5.62 14.08
N ASP A 403 0.59 6.88 13.68
CA ASP A 403 0.78 8.04 14.56
C ASP A 403 1.94 7.88 15.57
N ALA A 404 2.89 7.04 15.26
CA ALA A 404 4.11 6.86 16.04
C ALA A 404 5.14 7.96 15.71
N THR A 405 6.12 8.14 16.58
CA THR A 405 7.24 9.04 16.32
C THR A 405 8.34 8.27 15.60
N HIS A 406 8.77 8.75 14.43
CA HIS A 406 9.91 8.18 13.70
C HIS A 406 11.20 8.28 14.55
N LEU A 407 11.99 7.21 14.55
CA LEU A 407 13.30 7.17 15.18
C LEU A 407 14.36 6.90 14.12
N PRO A 408 15.42 7.71 14.01
CA PRO A 408 16.49 7.48 13.06
C PRO A 408 17.15 6.11 13.29
N LEU A 409 17.17 5.30 12.24
CA LEU A 409 17.85 3.99 12.20
C LEU A 409 18.82 3.98 11.02
N GLU A 410 20.12 4.08 11.34
CA GLU A 410 21.17 4.05 10.32
C GLU A 410 21.69 2.62 10.19
N ILE A 411 21.45 1.99 9.05
CA ILE A 411 21.87 0.60 8.76
C ILE A 411 23.09 0.62 7.84
N ARG A 412 24.10 -0.17 8.19
CA ARG A 412 25.28 -0.47 7.37
C ARG A 412 25.28 -1.96 7.11
N ALA A 413 24.88 -2.35 5.92
CA ALA A 413 24.83 -3.73 5.46
C ALA A 413 25.70 -3.91 4.21
N PRO A 414 26.24 -5.11 3.97
CA PRO A 414 26.76 -5.48 2.67
C PRO A 414 25.66 -5.40 1.61
N THR A 415 26.08 -5.39 0.37
CA THR A 415 25.14 -5.44 -0.76
C THR A 415 24.81 -6.90 -1.10
N TYR A 416 23.55 -7.14 -1.40
CA TYR A 416 23.09 -8.30 -2.16
C TYR A 416 23.20 -7.95 -3.64
N THR A 417 23.87 -8.77 -4.42
CA THR A 417 24.22 -8.47 -5.81
C THR A 417 23.70 -9.56 -6.74
N HIS A 418 22.99 -9.15 -7.78
CA HIS A 418 22.60 -10.04 -8.88
C HIS A 418 23.03 -9.41 -10.22
N GLY A 419 23.86 -10.11 -10.99
CA GLY A 419 24.44 -9.59 -12.23
C GLY A 419 25.33 -8.37 -11.97
N LYS A 420 24.94 -7.19 -12.49
CA LYS A 420 25.70 -5.92 -12.35
C LYS A 420 25.07 -4.95 -11.34
N VAL A 421 23.96 -5.31 -10.75
CA VAL A 421 23.20 -4.43 -9.84
C VAL A 421 23.35 -4.93 -8.41
N ALA A 422 23.41 -4.01 -7.48
CA ALA A 422 23.53 -4.29 -6.07
C ALA A 422 22.48 -3.50 -5.28
N VAL A 423 21.86 -4.16 -4.29
CA VAL A 423 20.93 -3.54 -3.33
C VAL A 423 21.44 -3.78 -1.91
N PRO A 424 21.08 -2.99 -0.90
CA PRO A 424 21.41 -3.31 0.48
C PRO A 424 20.78 -4.66 0.85
N ALA A 425 21.56 -5.54 1.49
CA ALA A 425 21.03 -6.84 1.93
C ALA A 425 19.99 -6.70 3.05
N VAL A 426 20.12 -5.65 3.89
CA VAL A 426 19.20 -5.37 5.00
C VAL A 426 18.65 -3.95 4.89
N HIS A 427 17.36 -3.82 5.06
CA HIS A 427 16.61 -2.55 5.08
C HIS A 427 15.75 -2.47 6.35
N GLY A 428 15.31 -1.28 6.78
CA GLY A 428 14.47 -1.17 7.95
C GLY A 428 14.17 0.25 8.41
N SER A 429 13.29 0.33 9.42
CA SER A 429 12.89 1.57 10.09
C SER A 429 12.61 1.32 11.58
N ALA A 430 12.50 2.39 12.35
CA ALA A 430 12.14 2.31 13.76
C ALA A 430 11.22 3.46 14.16
N VAL A 431 10.36 3.19 15.14
CA VAL A 431 9.43 4.17 15.68
C VAL A 431 9.28 4.00 17.20
N ARG A 432 8.87 5.09 17.86
CA ARG A 432 8.28 5.04 19.20
C ARG A 432 6.77 5.13 19.06
N ALA A 433 6.08 4.05 19.38
CA ALA A 433 4.63 3.98 19.28
C ALA A 433 3.93 4.78 20.41
N LYS A 434 2.61 4.93 20.30
CA LYS A 434 1.80 5.68 21.28
C LYS A 434 1.80 5.08 22.68
N ASP A 435 2.03 3.78 22.80
CA ASP A 435 2.18 3.08 24.07
C ASP A 435 3.51 3.35 24.77
N GLY A 436 4.44 4.04 24.09
CA GLY A 436 5.78 4.36 24.56
C GLY A 436 6.85 3.34 24.17
N ASP A 437 6.46 2.17 23.71
CA ASP A 437 7.39 1.13 23.28
C ASP A 437 8.09 1.50 21.98
N VAL A 438 9.30 0.98 21.83
CA VAL A 438 10.07 1.16 20.59
C VAL A 438 9.91 -0.06 19.72
N TYR A 439 9.55 0.18 18.47
CA TYR A 439 9.46 -0.87 17.46
C TYR A 439 10.55 -0.69 16.42
N VAL A 440 11.14 -1.82 16.01
CA VAL A 440 12.18 -1.88 14.97
C VAL A 440 11.73 -2.89 13.92
N ALA A 441 11.60 -2.46 12.69
CA ALA A 441 11.37 -3.32 11.54
C ALA A 441 12.68 -3.52 10.79
N LEU A 442 12.96 -4.76 10.41
CA LEU A 442 14.11 -5.15 9.62
C LEU A 442 13.66 -6.11 8.52
N SER A 443 14.13 -5.87 7.29
CA SER A 443 13.89 -6.73 6.15
C SER A 443 15.22 -7.27 5.63
N ASN A 444 15.32 -8.60 5.47
CA ASN A 444 16.43 -9.23 4.78
C ASN A 444 16.03 -9.46 3.31
N LEU A 445 16.69 -8.77 2.41
CA LEU A 445 16.38 -8.79 0.97
C LEU A 445 17.08 -9.93 0.22
N ASP A 446 18.11 -10.53 0.83
CA ASP A 446 18.81 -11.69 0.30
C ASP A 446 17.91 -12.94 0.40
N PRO A 447 17.61 -13.63 -0.71
CA PRO A 447 16.71 -14.77 -0.71
C PRO A 447 17.31 -16.03 -0.09
N ASP A 448 18.65 -16.11 0.03
CA ASP A 448 19.37 -17.34 0.38
C ASP A 448 20.15 -17.24 1.68
N SER A 449 20.68 -16.04 2.00
CA SER A 449 21.57 -15.85 3.15
C SER A 449 20.84 -15.20 4.34
N ALA A 450 20.95 -15.78 5.52
CA ALA A 450 20.55 -15.13 6.76
C ALA A 450 21.50 -13.94 7.08
N ALA A 451 21.01 -12.98 7.87
CA ALA A 451 21.82 -11.83 8.27
C ALA A 451 21.90 -11.70 9.79
N ASP A 452 23.12 -11.54 10.32
CA ASP A 452 23.36 -11.15 11.70
C ASP A 452 23.46 -9.62 11.79
N VAL A 453 22.52 -8.99 12.47
CA VAL A 453 22.46 -7.52 12.62
C VAL A 453 22.75 -7.13 14.07
N SER A 454 23.75 -6.27 14.28
CA SER A 454 24.06 -5.70 15.58
C SER A 454 23.66 -4.23 15.63
N ILE A 455 22.69 -3.88 16.47
CA ILE A 455 22.12 -2.54 16.58
C ILE A 455 22.53 -1.91 17.90
N GLN A 456 23.27 -0.78 17.85
CA GLN A 456 23.49 0.05 19.02
C GLN A 456 22.24 0.88 19.29
N VAL A 457 21.68 0.76 20.48
CA VAL A 457 20.40 1.38 20.86
C VAL A 457 20.67 2.53 21.83
N ALA A 458 20.47 3.75 21.36
CA ALA A 458 20.60 4.96 22.17
C ALA A 458 19.21 5.50 22.56
N GLY A 459 19.04 5.93 23.83
CA GLY A 459 17.82 6.58 24.30
C GLY A 459 16.62 5.63 24.52
N VAL A 460 16.87 4.33 24.70
CA VAL A 460 15.87 3.33 25.06
C VAL A 460 16.27 2.64 26.35
N GLN A 461 15.35 2.58 27.30
CA GLN A 461 15.51 1.84 28.55
C GLN A 461 14.65 0.56 28.53
N ALA A 462 14.85 -0.26 27.50
CA ALA A 462 14.19 -1.54 27.39
C ALA A 462 15.04 -2.66 28.01
N THR A 463 14.39 -3.64 28.61
CA THR A 463 15.01 -4.82 29.20
C THR A 463 14.62 -6.11 28.49
N THR A 464 13.57 -6.06 27.69
CA THR A 464 13.04 -7.21 26.95
C THR A 464 12.85 -6.89 25.48
N VAL A 465 12.94 -7.91 24.66
CA VAL A 465 12.61 -7.85 23.23
C VAL A 465 11.69 -9.02 22.90
N SER A 466 10.66 -8.72 22.12
CA SER A 466 9.80 -9.74 21.50
C SER A 466 9.63 -9.41 20.02
N GLY A 467 9.27 -10.38 19.20
CA GLY A 467 9.17 -10.14 17.78
C GLY A 467 8.23 -11.06 17.03
N ARG A 468 7.96 -10.67 15.79
CA ARG A 468 7.25 -11.49 14.79
C ARG A 468 8.06 -11.50 13.49
N VAL A 469 8.00 -12.59 12.77
CA VAL A 469 8.66 -12.76 11.48
C VAL A 469 7.67 -13.23 10.41
N LEU A 470 7.78 -12.65 9.22
CA LEU A 470 7.14 -13.10 8.00
C LEU A 470 8.23 -13.59 7.05
N THR A 471 8.25 -14.86 6.74
CA THR A 471 9.17 -15.52 5.80
C THR A 471 8.56 -16.80 5.27
N ALA A 472 9.18 -17.41 4.27
CA ALA A 472 8.77 -18.70 3.72
C ALA A 472 9.95 -19.47 3.10
N GLY A 473 9.73 -20.75 2.77
CA GLY A 473 10.76 -21.60 2.19
C GLY A 473 11.19 -21.24 0.77
N ALA A 474 10.34 -20.52 0.01
CA ALA A 474 10.61 -20.13 -1.38
C ALA A 474 10.29 -18.65 -1.61
N ILE A 475 11.01 -18.02 -2.56
CA ILE A 475 10.75 -16.62 -2.97
C ILE A 475 9.36 -16.44 -3.59
N THR A 476 8.83 -17.48 -4.25
CA THR A 476 7.50 -17.49 -4.89
C THR A 476 6.36 -17.87 -3.94
N ALA A 477 6.66 -18.08 -2.65
CA ALA A 477 5.64 -18.50 -1.68
C ALA A 477 4.51 -17.48 -1.59
N HIS A 478 3.27 -17.96 -1.64
CA HIS A 478 2.06 -17.15 -1.59
C HIS A 478 0.91 -17.95 -0.97
N ASN A 479 -0.14 -17.25 -0.59
CA ASN A 479 -1.36 -17.86 -0.06
C ASN A 479 -2.33 -18.16 -1.20
N THR A 480 -2.96 -19.34 -1.17
CA THR A 480 -4.01 -19.74 -2.10
C THR A 480 -5.31 -20.03 -1.35
N PHE A 481 -6.44 -20.11 -2.06
CA PHE A 481 -7.72 -20.47 -1.42
C PHE A 481 -7.76 -21.88 -0.85
N GLU A 482 -6.87 -22.74 -1.30
CA GLU A 482 -6.67 -24.10 -0.80
C GLU A 482 -5.68 -24.16 0.37
N GLN A 483 -4.72 -23.24 0.42
CA GLN A 483 -3.70 -23.08 1.46
C GLN A 483 -3.55 -21.60 1.85
N PRO A 484 -4.51 -21.04 2.61
CA PRO A 484 -4.58 -19.60 2.86
C PRO A 484 -3.56 -19.07 3.88
N GLU A 485 -2.79 -19.95 4.52
CA GLU A 485 -1.83 -19.61 5.58
C GLU A 485 -0.39 -20.08 5.28
N THR A 486 -0.04 -20.29 4.02
CA THR A 486 1.33 -20.70 3.61
C THR A 486 2.36 -19.65 4.03
N VAL A 487 2.01 -18.38 3.90
CA VAL A 487 2.82 -17.23 4.32
C VAL A 487 2.04 -16.43 5.34
N LYS A 488 2.39 -16.58 6.61
CA LYS A 488 1.79 -15.84 7.73
C LYS A 488 2.84 -15.51 8.80
N PRO A 489 2.65 -14.44 9.60
CA PRO A 489 3.59 -14.12 10.65
C PRO A 489 3.60 -15.16 11.76
N THR A 490 4.80 -15.47 12.24
CA THR A 490 5.03 -16.33 13.41
C THR A 490 5.80 -15.57 14.48
N ALA A 491 5.83 -16.10 15.71
CA ALA A 491 6.68 -15.57 16.76
C ALA A 491 8.16 -15.64 16.34
N PHE A 492 8.92 -14.64 16.73
CA PHE A 492 10.35 -14.52 16.42
C PHE A 492 11.17 -14.45 17.71
N ASP A 493 12.09 -15.36 17.88
CA ASP A 493 12.99 -15.52 19.02
C ASP A 493 14.47 -15.25 18.69
N GLY A 494 14.77 -14.93 17.43
CA GLY A 494 16.12 -14.64 16.94
C GLY A 494 16.68 -13.27 17.34
N ALA A 495 16.16 -12.63 18.41
CA ALA A 495 16.61 -11.33 18.87
C ALA A 495 16.98 -11.34 20.35
N VAL A 496 18.11 -10.71 20.71
CA VAL A 496 18.60 -10.57 22.10
C VAL A 496 19.01 -9.13 22.36
N LEU A 497 18.45 -8.53 23.41
CA LEU A 497 18.81 -7.20 23.89
C LEU A 497 19.71 -7.32 25.14
N SER A 498 20.90 -6.79 25.09
CA SER A 498 21.86 -6.83 26.21
C SER A 498 22.81 -5.63 26.17
N GLY A 499 22.97 -4.94 27.30
CA GLY A 499 23.95 -3.85 27.44
C GLY A 499 23.77 -2.72 26.42
N GLY A 500 22.54 -2.38 26.01
CA GLY A 500 22.25 -1.36 25.00
C GLY A 500 22.56 -1.80 23.56
N THR A 501 22.82 -3.09 23.34
CA THR A 501 22.99 -3.68 22.01
C THR A 501 21.88 -4.68 21.75
N LEU A 502 21.16 -4.51 20.63
CA LEU A 502 20.19 -5.46 20.12
C LEU A 502 20.85 -6.29 19.01
N LYS A 503 20.97 -7.59 19.22
CA LYS A 503 21.46 -8.55 18.22
C LYS A 503 20.29 -9.30 17.62
N VAL A 504 20.26 -9.39 16.30
CA VAL A 504 19.16 -9.99 15.55
C VAL A 504 19.70 -10.93 14.48
N GLU A 505 19.25 -12.16 14.48
CA GLU A 505 19.51 -13.14 13.42
C GLU A 505 18.33 -13.17 12.45
N LEU A 506 18.39 -12.40 11.35
CA LEU A 506 17.33 -12.32 10.35
C LEU A 506 17.36 -13.54 9.42
N PRO A 507 16.27 -14.30 9.28
CA PRO A 507 16.18 -15.30 8.23
C PRO A 507 16.33 -14.66 6.83
N ALA A 508 16.76 -15.44 5.86
CA ALA A 508 16.73 -15.04 4.46
C ALA A 508 15.30 -14.64 4.03
N LYS A 509 15.14 -13.72 3.07
CA LYS A 509 13.82 -13.31 2.52
C LYS A 509 12.76 -13.09 3.62
N SER A 510 13.02 -12.20 4.55
CA SER A 510 12.16 -12.02 5.73
C SER A 510 11.84 -10.55 6.03
N VAL A 511 10.69 -10.34 6.66
CA VAL A 511 10.34 -9.11 7.37
C VAL A 511 10.19 -9.45 8.84
N VAL A 512 10.95 -8.79 9.71
CA VAL A 512 10.91 -8.96 11.17
C VAL A 512 10.51 -7.64 11.81
N VAL A 513 9.53 -7.67 12.70
CA VAL A 513 9.15 -6.52 13.54
C VAL A 513 9.40 -6.89 15.01
N LEU A 514 10.23 -6.10 15.66
CA LEU A 514 10.63 -6.24 17.06
C LEU A 514 9.99 -5.17 17.92
N ARG A 515 9.65 -5.51 19.13
CA ARG A 515 9.15 -4.63 20.18
C ARG A 515 10.14 -4.64 21.35
N LEU A 516 10.66 -3.48 21.71
CA LEU A 516 11.54 -3.26 22.85
C LEU A 516 10.75 -2.64 24.00
N GLN A 517 10.76 -3.31 25.18
CA GLN A 517 10.00 -2.93 26.37
C GLN A 517 10.88 -2.84 27.62
#